data_795fdb48bba1951de2ddd076fdce14bb
#
_entry.id   795fdb48bba1951de2ddd076fdce14bb
#
_cell.length_a   1.000
_cell.length_b   1.000
_cell.length_c   1.000
_cell.angle_alpha   90.00
_cell.angle_beta   90.00
_cell.angle_gamma   90.00
#
_symmetry.space_group_name_H-M   'P 1'
#
loop_
_entity.id
_entity.type
_entity.pdbx_description
1 polymer ?
#
loop_
_entity_poly.entity_id
_entity_poly.type
_entity_poly.pdbx_seq_one_letter_code
_entity_poly.pdbx_strand_id
1 'polypeptide(L)'
;MESFMTQLSAILEEQQKYYDDRAPEYDDWWYRRNAFDEGVEANARWHSEAAIVDEALQAADLGGDVLEFAGGTGIWSRKLLRTAKTLTIVDGSPQMLALNAAAGDPRVALVQADIFQWRADRVFDAVAFGFWISHVPRNLFDEFLSSVAVHLRQGGKFFFVDNCQRPEAVAPHVLGLSGELMTRKLVNGQTSTIVKNYYTSEEIAAACAKAGLTVEVHETPSLFQYGVGRRG
;
A
#
# COMPACT_ATOMS: atom_id res chain seq x y z
N MET A 1 19.10 -8.72 -20.48
CA MET A 1 18.52 -7.49 -19.91
C MET A 1 17.17 -7.15 -20.55
N GLU A 2 17.09 -7.04 -21.85
CA GLU A 2 15.83 -6.71 -22.59
C GLU A 2 14.66 -7.69 -22.31
N SER A 3 14.92 -9.01 -22.29
CA SER A 3 13.92 -10.03 -21.96
C SER A 3 13.38 -9.93 -20.53
N PHE A 4 14.21 -9.58 -19.56
CA PHE A 4 13.81 -9.43 -18.16
C PHE A 4 12.94 -8.20 -17.94
N MET A 5 13.31 -7.06 -18.55
CA MET A 5 12.50 -5.82 -18.46
C MET A 5 11.13 -5.99 -19.12
N THR A 6 11.06 -6.70 -20.25
CA THR A 6 9.78 -7.01 -20.92
C THR A 6 8.90 -7.91 -20.05
N GLN A 7 9.49 -8.91 -19.40
CA GLN A 7 8.74 -9.79 -18.50
C GLN A 7 8.23 -9.05 -17.25
N LEU A 8 9.04 -8.17 -16.67
CA LEU A 8 8.64 -7.36 -15.52
C LEU A 8 7.49 -6.42 -15.87
N SER A 9 7.56 -5.73 -17.03
CA SER A 9 6.47 -4.86 -17.52
C SER A 9 5.16 -5.62 -17.64
N ALA A 10 5.18 -6.81 -18.24
CA ALA A 10 3.98 -7.65 -18.40
C ALA A 10 3.38 -8.07 -17.05
N ILE A 11 4.20 -8.38 -16.05
CA ILE A 11 3.74 -8.72 -14.69
C ILE A 11 3.09 -7.50 -14.02
N LEU A 12 3.69 -6.31 -14.14
CA LEU A 12 3.12 -5.08 -13.57
C LEU A 12 1.81 -4.68 -14.26
N GLU A 13 1.68 -4.88 -15.57
CA GLU A 13 0.44 -4.68 -16.31
C GLU A 13 -0.65 -5.67 -15.86
N GLU A 14 -0.31 -6.96 -15.67
CA GLU A 14 -1.23 -7.97 -15.14
C GLU A 14 -1.66 -7.62 -13.71
N GLN A 15 -0.73 -7.16 -12.87
CA GLN A 15 -1.03 -6.69 -11.52
C GLN A 15 -1.99 -5.50 -11.52
N GLN A 16 -1.78 -4.50 -12.38
CA GLN A 16 -2.68 -3.36 -12.50
C GLN A 16 -4.08 -3.83 -12.92
N LYS A 17 -4.15 -4.68 -13.96
CA LYS A 17 -5.42 -5.27 -14.40
C LYS A 17 -6.12 -6.05 -13.28
N TYR A 18 -5.37 -6.83 -12.50
CA TYR A 18 -5.92 -7.53 -11.34
C TYR A 18 -6.59 -6.57 -10.35
N TYR A 19 -5.96 -5.42 -10.05
CA TYR A 19 -6.54 -4.43 -9.14
C TYR A 19 -7.73 -3.70 -9.76
N ASP A 20 -7.74 -3.47 -11.07
CA ASP A 20 -8.92 -2.98 -11.79
C ASP A 20 -10.10 -3.94 -11.63
N ASP A 21 -9.89 -5.23 -11.90
CA ASP A 21 -10.92 -6.25 -11.81
C ASP A 21 -11.36 -6.49 -10.34
N ARG A 22 -10.47 -6.30 -9.37
CA ARG A 22 -10.71 -6.49 -7.94
C ARG A 22 -11.40 -5.30 -7.28
N ALA A 23 -11.41 -4.12 -7.88
CA ALA A 23 -11.90 -2.90 -7.24
C ALA A 23 -13.30 -3.05 -6.61
N PRO A 24 -14.30 -3.72 -7.23
CA PRO A 24 -15.63 -3.89 -6.64
C PRO A 24 -15.67 -4.74 -5.37
N GLU A 25 -14.69 -5.64 -5.16
CA GLU A 25 -14.64 -6.54 -4.01
C GLU A 25 -13.57 -6.19 -2.98
N TYR A 26 -12.78 -5.13 -3.24
CA TYR A 26 -11.62 -4.78 -2.40
C TYR A 26 -12.03 -4.38 -0.98
N ASP A 27 -13.09 -3.61 -0.85
CA ASP A 27 -13.61 -3.18 0.44
C ASP A 27 -14.19 -4.34 1.25
N ASP A 28 -14.76 -5.35 0.59
CA ASP A 28 -15.24 -6.55 1.28
C ASP A 28 -14.10 -7.32 1.94
N TRP A 29 -12.94 -7.36 1.30
CA TRP A 29 -11.74 -7.93 1.92
C TRP A 29 -11.32 -7.15 3.18
N TRP A 30 -11.28 -5.85 3.13
CA TRP A 30 -10.88 -5.03 4.28
C TRP A 30 -11.88 -5.09 5.43
N TYR A 31 -13.16 -5.01 5.11
CA TYR A 31 -14.23 -5.03 6.11
C TYR A 31 -14.69 -6.45 6.48
N ARG A 32 -14.01 -7.48 6.01
CA ARG A 32 -14.32 -8.88 6.31
C ARG A 32 -15.76 -9.25 6.03
N ARG A 33 -16.25 -8.93 4.82
CA ARG A 33 -17.61 -9.17 4.38
C ARG A 33 -17.69 -10.20 3.25
N ASN A 34 -18.85 -10.78 3.06
CA ASN A 34 -19.15 -11.69 1.94
C ASN A 34 -18.15 -12.85 1.86
N ALA A 35 -17.51 -13.04 0.70
CA ALA A 35 -16.53 -14.10 0.47
C ALA A 35 -15.26 -13.99 1.34
N PHE A 36 -15.05 -12.85 2.02
CA PHE A 36 -13.90 -12.58 2.87
C PHE A 36 -14.24 -12.65 4.38
N ASP A 37 -15.45 -13.07 4.72
CA ASP A 37 -15.84 -13.37 6.11
C ASP A 37 -15.19 -14.68 6.54
N GLU A 38 -14.26 -14.60 7.49
CA GLU A 38 -13.51 -15.74 8.04
C GLU A 38 -14.06 -16.19 9.41
N GLY A 39 -15.23 -15.69 9.80
CA GLY A 39 -15.90 -15.99 11.06
C GLY A 39 -15.51 -15.05 12.19
N VAL A 40 -16.28 -15.16 13.29
CA VAL A 40 -16.29 -14.17 14.39
C VAL A 40 -14.90 -13.92 14.97
N GLU A 41 -14.15 -14.97 15.27
CA GLU A 41 -12.84 -14.85 15.94
C GLU A 41 -11.77 -14.26 15.02
N ALA A 42 -11.68 -14.74 13.77
CA ALA A 42 -10.72 -14.24 12.80
C ALA A 42 -11.02 -12.79 12.41
N ASN A 43 -12.29 -12.44 12.22
CA ASN A 43 -12.69 -11.07 11.93
C ASN A 43 -12.44 -10.12 13.11
N ALA A 44 -12.71 -10.56 14.34
CA ALA A 44 -12.42 -9.77 15.55
C ALA A 44 -10.92 -9.50 15.68
N ARG A 45 -10.08 -10.51 15.45
CA ARG A 45 -8.62 -10.35 15.45
C ARG A 45 -8.17 -9.36 14.37
N TRP A 46 -8.67 -9.51 13.13
CA TRP A 46 -8.37 -8.57 12.05
C TRP A 46 -8.70 -7.13 12.42
N HIS A 47 -9.90 -6.88 12.93
CA HIS A 47 -10.33 -5.53 13.28
C HIS A 47 -9.57 -4.96 14.48
N SER A 48 -9.23 -5.80 15.46
CA SER A 48 -8.42 -5.35 16.60
C SER A 48 -6.99 -4.96 16.18
N GLU A 49 -6.37 -5.74 15.30
CA GLU A 49 -5.03 -5.41 14.80
C GLU A 49 -5.06 -4.22 13.82
N ALA A 50 -6.10 -4.09 13.00
CA ALA A 50 -6.32 -2.91 12.17
C ALA A 50 -6.51 -1.62 13.00
N ALA A 51 -7.09 -1.73 14.20
CA ALA A 51 -7.22 -0.61 15.12
C ALA A 51 -5.86 -0.15 15.67
N ILE A 52 -4.95 -1.09 15.99
CA ILE A 52 -3.57 -0.75 16.40
C ILE A 52 -2.88 0.10 15.33
N VAL A 53 -3.01 -0.30 14.06
CA VAL A 53 -2.41 0.44 12.94
C VAL A 53 -3.07 1.82 12.76
N ASP A 54 -4.39 1.91 12.94
CA ASP A 54 -5.12 3.19 12.87
C ASP A 54 -4.68 4.16 13.98
N GLU A 55 -4.51 3.66 15.19
CA GLU A 55 -3.97 4.43 16.33
C GLU A 55 -2.54 4.92 16.05
N ALA A 56 -1.68 4.05 15.50
CA ALA A 56 -0.32 4.41 15.11
C ALA A 56 -0.29 5.50 14.02
N LEU A 57 -1.17 5.40 13.02
CA LEU A 57 -1.30 6.43 11.98
C LEU A 57 -1.74 7.77 12.58
N GLN A 58 -2.69 7.77 13.51
CA GLN A 58 -3.12 8.98 14.20
C GLN A 58 -2.00 9.59 15.04
N ALA A 59 -1.24 8.75 15.77
CA ALA A 59 -0.11 9.20 16.59
C ALA A 59 1.04 9.74 15.72
N ALA A 60 1.24 9.24 14.51
CA ALA A 60 2.22 9.75 13.56
C ALA A 60 1.92 11.20 13.13
N ASP A 61 0.66 11.61 13.18
CA ASP A 61 0.20 12.97 12.86
C ASP A 61 0.76 13.47 11.53
N LEU A 62 0.29 12.87 10.43
CA LEU A 62 0.66 13.23 9.06
C LEU A 62 -0.13 14.46 8.60
N GLY A 63 0.10 15.60 9.26
CA GLY A 63 -0.57 16.85 8.93
C GLY A 63 0.03 17.55 7.71
N GLY A 64 -0.65 18.63 7.24
CA GLY A 64 -0.19 19.44 6.10
C GLY A 64 -0.59 18.86 4.74
N ASP A 65 0.27 19.05 3.75
CA ASP A 65 0.09 18.53 2.40
C ASP A 65 0.58 17.09 2.35
N VAL A 66 -0.33 16.15 2.13
CA VAL A 66 -0.05 14.70 2.17
C VAL A 66 -0.14 14.10 0.77
N LEU A 67 0.82 13.24 0.45
CA LEU A 67 0.79 12.36 -0.73
C LEU A 67 0.47 10.94 -0.29
N GLU A 68 -0.50 10.31 -0.92
CA GLU A 68 -0.80 8.89 -0.76
C GLU A 68 -0.49 8.15 -2.06
N PHE A 69 0.42 7.18 -2.00
CA PHE A 69 0.65 6.23 -3.08
C PHE A 69 -0.24 4.99 -2.91
N ALA A 70 -0.75 4.48 -4.04
CA ALA A 70 -1.64 3.33 -4.09
C ALA A 70 -2.87 3.49 -3.17
N GLY A 71 -3.58 4.62 -3.30
CA GLY A 71 -4.69 4.96 -2.42
C GLY A 71 -5.93 4.07 -2.59
N GLY A 72 -6.02 3.32 -3.68
CA GLY A 72 -7.07 2.34 -3.92
C GLY A 72 -8.47 2.92 -3.75
N THR A 73 -9.33 2.17 -3.06
CA THR A 73 -10.73 2.57 -2.75
C THR A 73 -10.85 3.61 -1.64
N GLY A 74 -9.72 4.11 -1.08
CA GLY A 74 -9.72 5.21 -0.11
C GLY A 74 -9.86 4.81 1.35
N ILE A 75 -9.62 3.55 1.68
CA ILE A 75 -9.66 3.06 3.08
C ILE A 75 -8.71 3.87 3.97
N TRP A 76 -7.48 4.08 3.51
CA TRP A 76 -6.47 4.87 4.23
C TRP A 76 -6.62 6.36 3.95
N SER A 77 -7.03 6.77 2.76
CA SER A 77 -7.29 8.17 2.40
C SER A 77 -8.20 8.88 3.40
N ARG A 78 -9.33 8.24 3.80
CA ARG A 78 -10.24 8.80 4.79
C ARG A 78 -9.63 8.95 6.18
N LYS A 79 -8.68 8.07 6.54
CA LYS A 79 -7.95 8.15 7.81
C LYS A 79 -6.94 9.28 7.78
N LEU A 80 -6.23 9.45 6.65
CA LEU A 80 -5.27 10.54 6.43
C LEU A 80 -5.97 11.91 6.48
N LEU A 81 -7.17 12.05 5.95
CA LEU A 81 -7.96 13.29 5.97
C LEU A 81 -8.36 13.77 7.38
N ARG A 82 -8.14 12.99 8.42
CA ARG A 82 -8.35 13.44 9.80
C ARG A 82 -7.35 14.54 10.20
N THR A 83 -6.14 14.52 9.64
CA THR A 83 -5.05 15.46 9.94
C THR A 83 -4.54 16.24 8.72
N ALA A 84 -4.69 15.71 7.52
CA ALA A 84 -4.24 16.33 6.28
C ALA A 84 -5.00 17.62 5.96
N LYS A 85 -4.29 18.67 5.53
CA LYS A 85 -4.89 19.88 4.92
C LYS A 85 -5.30 19.60 3.49
N THR A 86 -4.43 18.99 2.71
CA THR A 86 -4.69 18.51 1.36
C THR A 86 -4.18 17.09 1.23
N LEU A 87 -4.79 16.31 0.33
CA LEU A 87 -4.40 14.94 0.05
C LEU A 87 -4.33 14.73 -1.46
N THR A 88 -3.14 14.42 -1.95
CA THR A 88 -2.94 13.98 -3.33
C THR A 88 -2.84 12.46 -3.33
N ILE A 89 -3.73 11.78 -4.05
CA ILE A 89 -3.81 10.33 -4.13
C ILE A 89 -3.36 9.89 -5.52
N VAL A 90 -2.31 9.08 -5.59
CA VAL A 90 -1.78 8.51 -6.84
C VAL A 90 -2.03 7.01 -6.86
N ASP A 91 -2.73 6.54 -7.88
CA ASP A 91 -2.98 5.12 -8.10
C ASP A 91 -2.96 4.79 -9.60
N GLY A 92 -2.47 3.60 -9.95
CA GLY A 92 -2.45 3.13 -11.33
C GLY A 92 -3.82 2.69 -11.84
N SER A 93 -4.71 2.27 -10.93
CA SER A 93 -6.03 1.71 -11.27
C SER A 93 -7.10 2.81 -11.32
N PRO A 94 -7.65 3.10 -12.52
CA PRO A 94 -8.77 4.04 -12.63
C PRO A 94 -10.04 3.52 -11.94
N GLN A 95 -10.24 2.19 -11.88
CA GLN A 95 -11.38 1.58 -11.21
C GLN A 95 -11.30 1.75 -9.70
N MET A 96 -10.12 1.60 -9.10
CA MET A 96 -9.89 1.89 -7.69
C MET A 96 -10.16 3.36 -7.38
N LEU A 97 -9.61 4.28 -8.17
CA LEU A 97 -9.82 5.71 -7.99
C LEU A 97 -11.29 6.13 -8.14
N ALA A 98 -12.02 5.50 -9.06
CA ALA A 98 -13.46 5.75 -9.24
C ALA A 98 -14.30 5.36 -8.00
N LEU A 99 -13.83 4.40 -7.21
CA LEU A 99 -14.45 3.96 -5.96
C LEU A 99 -13.85 4.62 -4.72
N ASN A 100 -12.85 5.50 -4.89
CA ASN A 100 -12.15 6.08 -3.75
C ASN A 100 -13.12 6.90 -2.86
N ALA A 101 -13.27 6.46 -1.63
CA ALA A 101 -14.24 7.01 -0.67
C ALA A 101 -13.93 8.46 -0.24
N ALA A 102 -12.77 8.99 -0.60
CA ALA A 102 -12.37 10.37 -0.34
C ALA A 102 -12.57 11.30 -1.55
N ALA A 103 -12.96 10.78 -2.73
CA ALA A 103 -13.04 11.51 -4.00
C ALA A 103 -13.95 12.77 -3.96
N GLY A 104 -14.94 12.80 -3.07
CA GLY A 104 -15.86 13.96 -2.90
C GLY A 104 -15.36 15.05 -1.95
N ASP A 105 -14.23 14.84 -1.25
CA ASP A 105 -13.68 15.87 -0.34
C ASP A 105 -12.92 16.93 -1.14
N PRO A 106 -13.23 18.24 -0.98
CA PRO A 106 -12.58 19.31 -1.74
C PRO A 106 -11.06 19.44 -1.48
N ARG A 107 -10.55 18.79 -0.46
CA ARG A 107 -9.11 18.75 -0.14
C ARG A 107 -8.36 17.68 -0.95
N VAL A 108 -9.07 16.82 -1.70
CA VAL A 108 -8.52 15.64 -2.36
C VAL A 108 -8.28 15.89 -3.84
N ALA A 109 -7.09 15.55 -4.31
CA ALA A 109 -6.76 15.44 -5.73
C ALA A 109 -6.47 13.97 -6.08
N LEU A 110 -7.20 13.41 -7.03
CA LEU A 110 -6.96 12.07 -7.56
C LEU A 110 -6.08 12.15 -8.80
N VAL A 111 -5.04 11.34 -8.86
CA VAL A 111 -4.09 11.25 -9.97
C VAL A 111 -3.98 9.80 -10.42
N GLN A 112 -4.45 9.51 -11.63
CA GLN A 112 -4.20 8.22 -12.26
C GLN A 112 -2.81 8.25 -12.90
N ALA A 113 -1.88 7.47 -12.38
CA ALA A 113 -0.53 7.38 -12.92
C ALA A 113 0.18 6.08 -12.46
N ASP A 114 1.18 5.67 -13.25
CA ASP A 114 2.14 4.65 -12.83
C ASP A 114 2.99 5.20 -11.68
N ILE A 115 2.87 4.59 -10.51
CA ILE A 115 3.55 5.01 -9.27
C ILE A 115 5.08 5.02 -9.42
N PHE A 116 5.64 4.12 -10.21
CA PHE A 116 7.09 4.06 -10.43
C PHE A 116 7.61 5.20 -11.30
N GLN A 117 6.77 5.73 -12.19
CA GLN A 117 7.16 6.78 -13.13
C GLN A 117 6.67 8.18 -12.73
N TRP A 118 5.61 8.25 -11.92
CA TRP A 118 5.02 9.53 -11.54
C TRP A 118 5.97 10.37 -10.70
N ARG A 119 5.97 11.68 -11.00
CA ARG A 119 6.73 12.68 -10.22
C ARG A 119 5.87 13.92 -10.07
N ALA A 120 5.81 14.43 -8.83
CA ALA A 120 5.21 15.74 -8.56
C ALA A 120 6.20 16.86 -8.89
N ASP A 121 5.65 18.03 -9.16
CA ASP A 121 6.40 19.28 -9.31
C ASP A 121 6.68 19.98 -7.97
N ARG A 122 6.25 19.37 -6.86
CA ARG A 122 6.38 19.88 -5.49
C ARG A 122 6.74 18.77 -4.51
N VAL A 123 7.13 19.16 -3.31
CA VAL A 123 7.31 18.28 -2.16
C VAL A 123 6.12 18.35 -1.21
N PHE A 124 5.95 17.32 -0.39
CA PHE A 124 4.87 17.18 0.57
C PHE A 124 5.39 17.19 2.01
N ASP A 125 4.52 17.53 2.95
CA ASP A 125 4.79 17.44 4.38
C ASP A 125 4.86 15.98 4.83
N ALA A 126 4.03 15.12 4.21
CA ALA A 126 4.03 13.69 4.50
C ALA A 126 3.73 12.85 3.26
N VAL A 127 4.18 11.58 3.31
CA VAL A 127 3.86 10.53 2.33
C VAL A 127 3.28 9.33 3.06
N ALA A 128 2.22 8.70 2.51
CA ALA A 128 1.65 7.48 3.05
C ALA A 128 1.41 6.44 1.95
N PHE A 129 1.44 5.16 2.31
CA PHE A 129 1.06 4.06 1.43
C PHE A 129 0.62 2.84 2.25
N GLY A 130 -0.50 2.23 1.85
CA GLY A 130 -1.05 1.06 2.53
C GLY A 130 -1.15 -0.13 1.59
N PHE A 131 -0.66 -1.31 2.02
CA PHE A 131 -0.70 -2.57 1.24
C PHE A 131 -0.09 -2.44 -0.16
N TRP A 132 0.99 -1.67 -0.26
CA TRP A 132 1.66 -1.39 -1.52
C TRP A 132 3.08 -1.97 -1.59
N ILE A 133 3.90 -1.86 -0.53
CA ILE A 133 5.30 -2.29 -0.60
C ILE A 133 5.44 -3.77 -0.95
N SER A 134 4.53 -4.60 -0.49
CA SER A 134 4.51 -6.02 -0.84
C SER A 134 4.23 -6.28 -2.32
N HIS A 135 3.73 -5.29 -3.06
CA HIS A 135 3.48 -5.34 -4.50
C HIS A 135 4.56 -4.65 -5.34
N VAL A 136 5.62 -4.19 -4.69
CA VAL A 136 6.81 -3.64 -5.33
C VAL A 136 7.81 -4.77 -5.58
N PRO A 137 8.26 -5.00 -6.82
CA PRO A 137 9.34 -5.95 -7.11
C PRO A 137 10.61 -5.62 -6.33
N ARG A 138 11.35 -6.63 -5.89
CA ARG A 138 12.57 -6.42 -5.07
C ARG A 138 13.60 -5.54 -5.77
N ASN A 139 13.73 -5.67 -7.07
CA ASN A 139 14.66 -4.86 -7.86
C ASN A 139 14.23 -3.38 -8.03
N LEU A 140 12.97 -3.04 -7.75
CA LEU A 140 12.44 -1.67 -7.78
C LEU A 140 12.23 -1.08 -6.36
N PHE A 141 12.49 -1.84 -5.31
CA PHE A 141 12.19 -1.42 -3.94
C PHE A 141 13.03 -0.21 -3.49
N ASP A 142 14.35 -0.24 -3.75
CA ASP A 142 15.24 0.90 -3.44
C ASP A 142 14.83 2.15 -4.24
N GLU A 143 14.41 2.00 -5.51
CA GLU A 143 13.92 3.09 -6.35
C GLU A 143 12.60 3.67 -5.85
N PHE A 144 11.67 2.81 -5.42
CA PHE A 144 10.41 3.26 -4.82
C PHE A 144 10.65 4.08 -3.56
N LEU A 145 11.51 3.63 -2.63
CA LEU A 145 11.83 4.39 -1.42
C LEU A 145 12.59 5.69 -1.72
N SER A 146 13.42 5.71 -2.75
CA SER A 146 14.02 6.95 -3.25
C SER A 146 12.97 7.91 -3.79
N SER A 147 11.92 7.39 -4.46
CA SER A 147 10.76 8.19 -4.87
C SER A 147 10.00 8.77 -3.67
N VAL A 148 9.79 7.98 -2.61
CA VAL A 148 9.21 8.50 -1.34
C VAL A 148 10.05 9.66 -0.81
N ALA A 149 11.38 9.49 -0.75
CA ALA A 149 12.28 10.52 -0.23
C ALA A 149 12.24 11.82 -1.04
N VAL A 150 12.25 11.75 -2.38
CA VAL A 150 12.24 12.98 -3.21
C VAL A 150 10.93 13.74 -3.14
N HIS A 151 9.81 13.07 -2.86
CA HIS A 151 8.52 13.71 -2.68
C HIS A 151 8.33 14.31 -1.27
N LEU A 152 9.13 13.92 -0.28
CA LEU A 152 9.10 14.51 1.07
C LEU A 152 9.96 15.76 1.15
N ARG A 153 9.48 16.81 1.83
CA ARG A 153 10.36 17.89 2.28
C ARG A 153 11.35 17.38 3.33
N GLN A 154 12.41 18.13 3.55
CA GLN A 154 13.36 17.87 4.65
C GLN A 154 12.61 17.80 5.99
N GLY A 155 12.85 16.77 6.78
CA GLY A 155 12.14 16.49 8.04
C GLY A 155 10.69 16.05 7.86
N GLY A 156 10.21 15.88 6.62
CA GLY A 156 8.88 15.34 6.30
C GLY A 156 8.72 13.92 6.79
N LYS A 157 7.49 13.54 7.13
CA LYS A 157 7.15 12.23 7.71
C LYS A 157 6.66 11.26 6.64
N PHE A 158 6.81 9.96 6.86
CA PHE A 158 6.06 8.97 6.10
C PHE A 158 5.48 7.88 6.99
N PHE A 159 4.43 7.25 6.50
CA PHE A 159 3.77 6.12 7.13
C PHE A 159 3.48 5.03 6.09
N PHE A 160 3.68 3.78 6.48
CA PHE A 160 3.20 2.66 5.70
C PHE A 160 2.57 1.58 6.57
N VAL A 161 1.73 0.76 5.94
CA VAL A 161 1.21 -0.50 6.47
C VAL A 161 1.20 -1.55 5.39
N ASP A 162 1.51 -2.80 5.76
CA ASP A 162 1.38 -3.98 4.89
C ASP A 162 1.17 -5.24 5.72
N ASN A 163 0.97 -6.38 5.06
CA ASN A 163 0.91 -7.67 5.73
C ASN A 163 2.32 -8.10 6.19
N CYS A 164 2.43 -8.67 7.38
CA CYS A 164 3.62 -9.39 7.80
C CYS A 164 3.66 -10.81 7.21
N GLN A 165 4.86 -11.40 7.14
CA GLN A 165 5.04 -12.78 6.67
C GLN A 165 4.72 -13.78 7.80
N ARG A 166 3.43 -14.05 8.00
CA ARG A 166 2.96 -15.07 8.95
C ARG A 166 1.85 -15.90 8.30
N PRO A 167 1.68 -17.18 8.69
CA PRO A 167 0.63 -18.04 8.15
C PRO A 167 -0.77 -17.42 8.25
N GLU A 168 -1.05 -16.72 9.34
CA GLU A 168 -2.34 -16.08 9.61
C GLU A 168 -2.62 -14.85 8.73
N ALA A 169 -1.57 -14.28 8.13
CA ALA A 169 -1.71 -13.14 7.23
C ALA A 169 -1.96 -13.55 5.78
N VAL A 170 -1.85 -14.83 5.46
CA VAL A 170 -2.08 -15.34 4.10
C VAL A 170 -3.57 -15.45 3.84
N ALA A 171 -4.05 -14.67 2.87
CA ALA A 171 -5.48 -14.62 2.55
C ALA A 171 -5.94 -15.92 1.85
N PRO A 172 -7.19 -16.39 2.11
CA PRO A 172 -7.72 -17.66 1.56
C PRO A 172 -7.77 -17.71 0.02
N HIS A 173 -7.80 -16.58 -0.65
CA HIS A 173 -7.83 -16.48 -2.12
C HIS A 173 -6.45 -16.62 -2.78
N VAL A 174 -5.41 -16.90 -2.00
CA VAL A 174 -4.06 -17.18 -2.50
C VAL A 174 -3.98 -18.63 -2.95
N LEU A 175 -3.65 -18.84 -4.23
CA LEU A 175 -3.51 -20.18 -4.82
C LEU A 175 -2.07 -20.71 -4.80
N GLY A 176 -1.09 -19.83 -4.73
CA GLY A 176 0.31 -20.22 -4.68
C GLY A 176 1.26 -19.02 -4.69
N LEU A 177 2.48 -19.26 -4.22
CA LEU A 177 3.59 -18.30 -4.21
C LEU A 177 4.82 -18.97 -4.82
N SER A 178 5.45 -18.31 -5.79
CA SER A 178 6.70 -18.75 -6.42
C SER A 178 7.65 -17.56 -6.56
N GLY A 179 8.71 -17.53 -5.75
CA GLY A 179 9.61 -16.38 -5.66
C GLY A 179 8.84 -15.13 -5.23
N GLU A 180 8.84 -14.11 -6.09
CA GLU A 180 8.11 -12.85 -5.89
C GLU A 180 6.67 -12.86 -6.46
N LEU A 181 6.23 -13.96 -7.05
CA LEU A 181 4.96 -14.03 -7.77
C LEU A 181 3.94 -14.84 -7.00
N MET A 182 2.75 -14.29 -6.88
CA MET A 182 1.62 -14.91 -6.21
C MET A 182 0.44 -15.01 -7.17
N THR A 183 -0.11 -16.22 -7.32
CA THR A 183 -1.36 -16.42 -8.05
C THR A 183 -2.54 -16.18 -7.14
N ARG A 184 -3.43 -15.30 -7.56
CA ARG A 184 -4.66 -14.95 -6.86
C ARG A 184 -5.89 -15.24 -7.67
N LYS A 185 -6.99 -15.52 -6.98
CA LYS A 185 -8.30 -15.77 -7.58
C LYS A 185 -9.30 -14.72 -7.10
N LEU A 186 -10.03 -14.10 -8.02
CA LEU A 186 -11.15 -13.22 -7.74
C LEU A 186 -12.42 -14.02 -7.42
N VAL A 187 -13.40 -13.37 -6.82
CA VAL A 187 -14.71 -14.01 -6.49
C VAL A 187 -15.39 -14.57 -7.76
N ASN A 188 -15.23 -13.91 -8.89
CA ASN A 188 -15.76 -14.38 -10.18
C ASN A 188 -15.03 -15.60 -10.77
N GLY A 189 -13.97 -16.08 -10.11
CA GLY A 189 -13.17 -17.23 -10.54
C GLY A 189 -11.96 -16.92 -11.43
N GLN A 190 -11.80 -15.67 -11.89
CA GLN A 190 -10.65 -15.25 -12.67
C GLN A 190 -9.38 -15.34 -11.82
N THR A 191 -8.27 -15.75 -12.43
CA THR A 191 -6.97 -15.83 -11.78
C THR A 191 -5.99 -14.84 -12.40
N SER A 192 -5.13 -14.28 -11.59
CA SER A 192 -4.05 -13.39 -12.03
C SER A 192 -2.79 -13.64 -11.21
N THR A 193 -1.65 -13.35 -11.83
CA THR A 193 -0.34 -13.39 -11.19
C THR A 193 0.08 -11.98 -10.83
N ILE A 194 0.41 -11.76 -9.56
CA ILE A 194 0.84 -10.47 -9.04
C ILE A 194 2.15 -10.59 -8.29
N VAL A 195 2.85 -9.49 -8.14
CA VAL A 195 3.99 -9.42 -7.22
C VAL A 195 3.48 -9.50 -5.78
N LYS A 196 4.10 -10.33 -4.95
CA LYS A 196 3.87 -10.35 -3.51
C LYS A 196 5.16 -10.70 -2.78
N ASN A 197 5.77 -9.68 -2.23
CA ASN A 197 6.95 -9.75 -1.39
C ASN A 197 6.57 -9.60 0.09
N TYR A 198 7.36 -10.24 0.94
CA TYR A 198 7.35 -9.98 2.37
C TYR A 198 8.73 -9.46 2.74
N TYR A 199 8.79 -8.20 3.14
CA TYR A 199 10.02 -7.54 3.56
C TYR A 199 10.13 -7.62 5.08
N THR A 200 11.33 -7.95 5.59
CA THR A 200 11.59 -7.86 7.03
C THR A 200 11.79 -6.41 7.47
N SER A 201 11.66 -6.16 8.77
CA SER A 201 11.90 -4.83 9.34
C SER A 201 13.32 -4.32 9.02
N GLU A 202 14.30 -5.21 9.01
CA GLU A 202 15.69 -4.90 8.68
C GLU A 202 15.87 -4.54 7.20
N GLU A 203 15.23 -5.30 6.29
CA GLU A 203 15.24 -4.99 4.85
C GLU A 203 14.65 -3.62 4.57
N ILE A 204 13.50 -3.30 5.19
CA ILE A 204 12.84 -1.99 5.05
C ILE A 204 13.74 -0.87 5.59
N ALA A 205 14.27 -1.04 6.81
CA ALA A 205 15.13 -0.03 7.43
C ALA A 205 16.41 0.21 6.61
N ALA A 206 17.03 -0.85 6.10
CA ALA A 206 18.23 -0.74 5.26
C ALA A 206 17.95 0.00 3.94
N ALA A 207 16.83 -0.31 3.27
CA ALA A 207 16.43 0.35 2.02
C ALA A 207 16.03 1.82 2.28
N CYS A 208 15.33 2.12 3.37
CA CYS A 208 15.05 3.48 3.81
C CYS A 208 16.34 4.28 4.03
N ALA A 209 17.32 3.71 4.74
CA ALA A 209 18.60 4.39 5.00
C ALA A 209 19.35 4.75 3.72
N LYS A 210 19.36 3.88 2.70
CA LYS A 210 19.93 4.18 1.38
C LYS A 210 19.26 5.37 0.70
N ALA A 211 17.94 5.55 0.91
CA ALA A 211 17.16 6.65 0.38
C ALA A 211 17.25 7.95 1.22
N GLY A 212 18.02 7.96 2.31
CA GLY A 212 18.09 9.10 3.23
C GLY A 212 16.85 9.24 4.13
N LEU A 213 16.15 8.12 4.35
CA LEU A 213 15.01 8.02 5.24
C LEU A 213 15.40 7.28 6.52
N THR A 214 14.79 7.63 7.63
CA THR A 214 14.80 6.84 8.86
C THR A 214 13.42 6.28 9.12
N VAL A 215 13.31 5.07 9.67
CA VAL A 215 12.02 4.42 9.95
C VAL A 215 12.11 3.57 11.20
N GLU A 216 11.05 3.58 11.99
CA GLU A 216 10.76 2.57 13.02
C GLU A 216 9.68 1.65 12.46
N VAL A 217 9.98 0.36 12.35
CA VAL A 217 9.05 -0.65 11.87
C VAL A 217 8.51 -1.45 13.04
N HIS A 218 7.21 -1.57 13.10
CA HIS A 218 6.47 -2.29 14.14
C HIS A 218 5.63 -3.40 13.50
N GLU A 219 5.33 -4.42 14.27
CA GLU A 219 4.40 -5.48 13.89
C GLU A 219 3.23 -5.53 14.86
N THR A 220 2.03 -5.79 14.34
CA THR A 220 0.90 -6.23 15.17
C THR A 220 1.09 -7.71 15.56
N PRO A 221 0.29 -8.25 16.47
CA PRO A 221 0.50 -9.64 16.95
C PRO A 221 0.60 -10.69 15.84
N SER A 222 -0.12 -10.55 14.72
CA SER A 222 -0.14 -11.60 13.69
C SER A 222 -0.28 -11.15 12.23
N LEU A 223 -0.86 -9.99 11.93
CA LEU A 223 -1.37 -9.70 10.58
C LEU A 223 -0.62 -8.60 9.85
N PHE A 224 -0.22 -7.53 10.54
CA PHE A 224 0.30 -6.33 9.91
C PHE A 224 1.69 -5.96 10.39
N GLN A 225 2.46 -5.36 9.48
CA GLN A 225 3.60 -4.52 9.82
C GLN A 225 3.31 -3.09 9.38
N TYR A 226 3.80 -2.11 10.14
CA TYR A 226 3.68 -0.70 9.80
C TYR A 226 4.93 0.07 10.21
N GLY A 227 5.17 1.17 9.56
CA GLY A 227 6.33 1.99 9.88
C GLY A 227 6.01 3.46 9.92
N VAL A 228 6.67 4.15 10.84
CA VAL A 228 6.68 5.62 10.96
C VAL A 228 8.10 6.09 10.72
N GLY A 229 8.27 6.97 9.75
CA GLY A 229 9.60 7.43 9.37
C GLY A 229 9.67 8.90 9.00
N ARG A 230 10.90 9.36 8.71
CA ARG A 230 11.19 10.74 8.34
C ARG A 230 12.28 10.80 7.27
N ARG A 231 12.25 11.86 6.48
CA ARG A 231 13.37 12.28 5.65
C ARG A 231 14.39 13.02 6.54
N GLY A 232 15.62 12.48 6.57
CA GLY A 232 16.76 13.07 7.30
C GLY A 232 17.25 14.37 6.71
#